data_8acd641b00135ffe3d1812cd1272ad17
#
_entry.id   8acd641b00135ffe3d1812cd1272ad17
#
_cell.length_a   1.000
_cell.length_b   1.000
_cell.length_c   1.000
_cell.angle_alpha   90.00
_cell.angle_beta   90.00
_cell.angle_gamma   90.00
#
_symmetry.space_group_name_H-M   'P 1'
#
loop_
_entity.id
_entity.type
_entity.pdbx_description
1 polymer ?
#
loop_
_entity_poly.entity_id
_entity_poly.type
_entity_poly.pdbx_seq_one_letter_code
_entity_poly.pdbx_strand_id
1 'polypeptide(L)'
;MAGYGTRDIHEEESLLGNDVDSRSSAKSSPSVKSRCWTVLSIVALLGLVSVAAVHMVTGYEPSRDVTVIDRARPDSEMVTAPSSKSHKVPRRPRACSSVDGGYQCFSEISHRWGQYSPYFSLADAGVSNTVPEKCDVTFVQVLSRHGARYPTASKSKKYKALIQAIKANATAFNGKTAFLSTYNYTLGSDDLTTFGEREMVSSGVKFYQRYKALARDNVPFIRSADSSRVVESGRFFIQGLQDSKLQDRAANHSQANATVNVLISEDTGANNTLNHNTCTAFEASTLGDDVSENYTSIIAPSMAKRIQTDLPGVTLSNDEVIYLMDMCTFDTISTTADASQISSFCALFTEAEWSQYNYLQSLGKYYGYGAGNPLGPTQGVGFVNELIARMTHTAVQDDTSTNHTLDAAGAASFPVNRTLYADFTHDNGMIPIFFALGLYNGTAMLPTDHIQSAAQADGYSAAWTVPFAARAYIEMMQCSGSTEPLVRALVNDRVVPLHGCNADKLGRCRRSDFVRALSFARSGGDWASCYTS
;
A
#
# COMPACT_ATOMS: atom_id res chain seq x y z
N MET A 1 29.20 7.64 -27.74
CA MET A 1 27.96 8.34 -27.46
C MET A 1 26.83 7.31 -27.66
N ALA A 2 26.48 6.59 -26.66
CA ALA A 2 25.38 5.62 -26.68
C ALA A 2 24.40 6.10 -25.62
N GLY A 3 23.21 6.52 -26.04
CA GLY A 3 22.14 6.93 -25.18
C GLY A 3 21.61 5.72 -24.41
N TYR A 4 21.72 5.73 -23.11
CA TYR A 4 21.08 4.78 -22.21
C TYR A 4 19.80 5.43 -21.68
N GLY A 5 18.70 4.73 -21.95
CA GLY A 5 17.34 5.22 -21.84
C GLY A 5 16.82 5.36 -20.43
N THR A 6 16.15 6.42 -20.25
CA THR A 6 15.21 6.80 -19.23
C THR A 6 13.90 6.00 -19.35
N ARG A 7 13.75 4.85 -18.67
CA ARG A 7 12.49 4.08 -18.67
C ARG A 7 12.09 3.46 -17.33
N ASP A 8 12.77 3.81 -16.24
CA ASP A 8 12.72 2.99 -15.04
C ASP A 8 11.58 3.28 -14.05
N ILE A 9 10.91 4.43 -14.13
CA ILE A 9 9.80 4.77 -13.22
C ILE A 9 8.45 4.35 -13.79
N HIS A 10 8.29 4.36 -15.12
CA HIS A 10 7.07 3.88 -15.79
C HIS A 10 7.01 2.34 -15.92
N GLU A 11 8.15 1.63 -15.91
CA GLU A 11 8.21 0.17 -16.04
C GLU A 11 7.69 -0.60 -14.80
N GLU A 12 7.33 0.07 -13.70
CA GLU A 12 6.81 -0.64 -12.53
C GLU A 12 5.45 -1.33 -12.76
N GLU A 13 4.70 -0.95 -13.79
CA GLU A 13 3.36 -1.49 -14.04
C GLU A 13 3.13 -2.14 -15.42
N SER A 14 4.02 -1.95 -16.43
CA SER A 14 3.69 -2.31 -17.82
C SER A 14 4.24 -3.64 -18.35
N LEU A 15 4.91 -4.47 -17.56
CA LEU A 15 5.52 -5.73 -18.04
C LEU A 15 4.85 -7.00 -17.50
N LEU A 16 3.54 -7.13 -17.68
CA LEU A 16 2.84 -8.41 -17.61
C LEU A 16 2.05 -8.65 -18.92
N GLY A 17 2.75 -8.94 -19.99
CA GLY A 17 2.09 -9.37 -21.21
C GLY A 17 3.03 -9.43 -22.41
N ASN A 18 3.25 -10.65 -22.85
CA ASN A 18 3.71 -11.09 -24.16
C ASN A 18 5.10 -11.73 -24.23
N ASP A 19 5.13 -13.01 -23.91
CA ASP A 19 5.91 -13.99 -24.68
C ASP A 19 4.93 -14.93 -25.38
N VAL A 20 4.49 -14.58 -26.57
CA VAL A 20 3.88 -15.51 -27.51
C VAL A 20 4.80 -15.60 -28.72
N ASP A 21 5.52 -16.69 -28.73
CA ASP A 21 6.42 -17.08 -29.82
C ASP A 21 5.63 -17.30 -31.12
N SER A 22 5.86 -16.42 -32.11
CA SER A 22 5.31 -16.54 -33.45
C SER A 22 6.17 -17.47 -34.28
N ARG A 23 5.76 -18.73 -34.46
CA ARG A 23 6.15 -19.55 -35.62
C ARG A 23 4.95 -20.15 -36.30
N SER A 24 4.65 -19.54 -37.44
CA SER A 24 3.76 -20.08 -38.46
C SER A 24 4.28 -21.36 -39.08
N SER A 25 3.46 -22.39 -39.18
CA SER A 25 3.33 -23.16 -40.43
C SER A 25 2.08 -24.04 -40.40
N ALA A 26 1.29 -23.87 -41.44
CA ALA A 26 0.07 -24.64 -41.71
C ALA A 26 0.40 -26.09 -42.08
N LYS A 27 -0.45 -27.05 -41.61
CA LYS A 27 -0.94 -28.16 -42.43
C LYS A 27 -2.08 -28.92 -41.72
N SER A 28 -3.19 -28.96 -42.43
CA SER A 28 -4.30 -29.95 -42.57
C SER A 28 -4.53 -31.01 -41.49
N SER A 29 -5.83 -31.06 -41.08
CA SER A 29 -6.50 -32.13 -40.33
C SER A 29 -6.55 -33.50 -41.06
N PRO A 30 -6.79 -34.61 -40.34
CA PRO A 30 -8.14 -35.11 -40.32
C PRO A 30 -8.63 -35.63 -38.93
N SER A 31 -9.94 -35.68 -38.84
CA SER A 31 -10.80 -36.16 -37.77
C SER A 31 -10.53 -37.60 -37.34
N VAL A 32 -10.55 -37.88 -36.03
CA VAL A 32 -10.97 -39.20 -35.50
C VAL A 32 -11.74 -39.01 -34.21
N LYS A 33 -12.98 -39.46 -34.22
CA LYS A 33 -13.85 -39.68 -33.06
C LYS A 33 -13.36 -40.91 -32.27
N SER A 34 -13.73 -40.94 -30.98
CA SER A 34 -13.74 -42.09 -30.08
C SER A 34 -12.48 -42.35 -29.26
N ARG A 35 -12.59 -41.99 -27.98
CA ARG A 35 -12.30 -42.85 -26.79
C ARG A 35 -12.40 -42.02 -25.50
N CYS A 36 -13.62 -41.83 -25.08
CA CYS A 36 -13.97 -41.40 -23.74
C CYS A 36 -14.56 -42.65 -23.07
N TRP A 37 -13.83 -43.28 -22.12
CA TRP A 37 -14.39 -44.29 -21.18
C TRP A 37 -13.31 -45.16 -20.51
N THR A 38 -12.21 -44.55 -19.99
CA THR A 38 -11.28 -45.34 -19.13
C THR A 38 -10.49 -44.51 -18.10
N VAL A 39 -10.85 -43.25 -17.83
CA VAL A 39 -10.09 -42.41 -16.85
C VAL A 39 -10.88 -42.15 -15.56
N LEU A 40 -12.14 -42.58 -15.46
CA LEU A 40 -13.00 -42.30 -14.28
C LEU A 40 -12.89 -43.32 -13.14
N SER A 41 -12.13 -44.39 -13.28
CA SER A 41 -12.06 -45.48 -12.27
C SER A 41 -10.80 -45.48 -11.41
N ILE A 42 -9.81 -44.61 -11.66
CA ILE A 42 -8.55 -44.60 -10.90
C ILE A 42 -8.52 -43.45 -9.87
N VAL A 43 -9.37 -42.42 -9.99
CA VAL A 43 -9.41 -41.27 -9.04
C VAL A 43 -10.22 -41.59 -7.77
N ALA A 44 -11.10 -42.58 -7.80
CA ALA A 44 -11.93 -42.97 -6.65
C ALA A 44 -11.23 -43.86 -5.60
N LEU A 45 -10.08 -44.49 -5.95
CA LEU A 45 -9.35 -45.39 -5.03
C LEU A 45 -8.20 -44.75 -4.27
N LEU A 46 -7.77 -43.54 -4.64
CA LEU A 46 -6.72 -42.78 -3.93
C LEU A 46 -7.28 -41.78 -2.88
N GLY A 47 -8.59 -41.56 -2.85
CA GLY A 47 -9.25 -40.67 -1.89
C GLY A 47 -9.55 -41.30 -0.52
N LEU A 48 -9.50 -42.62 -0.39
CA LEU A 48 -9.90 -43.33 0.85
C LEU A 48 -8.73 -43.73 1.76
N VAL A 49 -7.48 -43.55 1.35
CA VAL A 49 -6.30 -43.89 2.16
C VAL A 49 -5.74 -42.66 2.89
N SER A 50 -6.14 -41.46 2.53
CA SER A 50 -5.60 -40.20 3.14
C SER A 50 -6.35 -39.72 4.39
N VAL A 51 -7.50 -40.30 4.75
CA VAL A 51 -8.30 -39.90 5.93
C VAL A 51 -7.93 -40.69 7.20
N ALA A 52 -7.24 -41.83 7.08
CA ALA A 52 -6.91 -42.68 8.23
C ALA A 52 -5.55 -42.38 8.87
N ALA A 53 -4.72 -41.52 8.29
CA ALA A 53 -3.35 -41.23 8.79
C ALA A 53 -3.19 -39.93 9.59
N VAL A 54 -4.26 -39.12 9.77
CA VAL A 54 -4.19 -37.81 10.46
C VAL A 54 -4.63 -37.88 11.93
N HIS A 55 -5.04 -39.05 12.44
CA HIS A 55 -5.59 -39.17 13.81
C HIS A 55 -4.62 -39.77 14.85
N MET A 56 -3.33 -39.84 14.58
CA MET A 56 -2.38 -40.45 15.54
C MET A 56 -1.18 -39.60 15.96
N VAL A 57 -1.14 -38.30 15.72
CA VAL A 57 -0.07 -37.44 16.29
C VAL A 57 -0.67 -36.10 16.63
N THR A 58 -1.33 -35.95 17.78
CA THR A 58 -1.32 -34.75 18.62
C THR A 58 -2.07 -35.04 19.92
N GLY A 59 -1.40 -35.64 20.87
CA GLY A 59 -1.82 -35.56 22.28
C GLY A 59 -1.28 -34.27 22.86
N TYR A 60 -2.10 -33.26 23.02
CA TYR A 60 -1.84 -32.10 23.86
C TYR A 60 -3.14 -31.71 24.57
N GLU A 61 -3.20 -32.02 25.86
CA GLU A 61 -4.27 -31.54 26.74
C GLU A 61 -3.91 -30.15 27.30
N PRO A 62 -4.83 -29.18 27.33
CA PRO A 62 -4.64 -27.93 28.05
C PRO A 62 -5.13 -28.07 29.50
N SER A 63 -4.25 -27.85 30.46
CA SER A 63 -4.61 -27.73 31.87
C SER A 63 -5.40 -26.44 32.13
N ARG A 64 -6.56 -26.61 32.74
CA ARG A 64 -7.33 -25.55 33.40
C ARG A 64 -6.74 -25.32 34.77
N ASP A 65 -6.46 -24.06 35.11
CA ASP A 65 -6.63 -23.57 36.47
C ASP A 65 -6.89 -22.06 36.47
N VAL A 66 -8.13 -21.72 36.73
CA VAL A 66 -8.61 -20.38 37.09
C VAL A 66 -8.94 -20.43 38.57
N THR A 67 -8.20 -19.73 39.41
CA THR A 67 -8.64 -19.37 40.76
C THR A 67 -8.66 -17.86 40.91
N VAL A 68 -9.86 -17.34 40.98
CA VAL A 68 -10.23 -16.00 41.49
C VAL A 68 -10.22 -16.05 42.99
N ILE A 69 -9.44 -15.18 43.66
CA ILE A 69 -9.66 -14.82 45.05
C ILE A 69 -9.64 -13.30 45.19
N ASP A 70 -10.82 -12.80 45.50
CA ASP A 70 -11.10 -11.46 45.99
C ASP A 70 -10.92 -11.44 47.51
N ARG A 71 -10.19 -10.48 48.08
CA ARG A 71 -10.40 -9.98 49.44
C ARG A 71 -9.64 -8.72 49.80
N ALA A 72 -10.38 -7.81 50.35
CA ALA A 72 -10.27 -6.53 50.98
C ALA A 72 -9.00 -6.19 51.78
N ARG A 73 -8.72 -4.86 51.82
CA ARG A 73 -7.84 -4.13 52.73
C ARG A 73 -8.17 -4.30 54.21
N PRO A 74 -7.20 -4.05 55.12
CA PRO A 74 -7.13 -2.73 55.74
C PRO A 74 -5.70 -2.14 55.97
N ASP A 75 -5.72 -0.91 56.41
CA ASP A 75 -4.69 0.10 56.57
C ASP A 75 -3.53 -0.19 57.52
N SER A 76 -2.52 0.65 57.30
CA SER A 76 -1.56 1.32 58.20
C SER A 76 -0.17 0.67 58.36
N GLU A 77 0.82 1.38 58.02
CA GLU A 77 1.92 1.97 58.81
C GLU A 77 3.19 2.20 57.96
N MET A 78 3.67 3.41 58.11
CA MET A 78 4.85 3.97 57.48
C MET A 78 6.12 3.43 58.16
N VAL A 79 6.91 2.58 57.45
CA VAL A 79 8.28 2.27 57.87
C VAL A 79 9.22 2.53 56.70
N THR A 80 10.11 3.47 56.92
CA THR A 80 11.23 3.82 56.05
C THR A 80 12.25 2.69 56.04
N ALA A 81 12.59 2.13 54.89
CA ALA A 81 13.69 1.19 54.70
C ALA A 81 14.45 1.49 53.38
N PRO A 82 15.70 1.07 53.26
CA PRO A 82 16.72 1.76 52.48
C PRO A 82 16.67 1.41 50.98
N SER A 83 17.15 2.39 50.17
CA SER A 83 17.44 2.33 48.74
C SER A 83 17.89 0.94 48.26
N SER A 84 16.99 0.19 47.63
CA SER A 84 17.30 -1.00 46.86
C SER A 84 17.59 -0.62 45.40
N LYS A 85 18.76 -0.99 44.91
CA LYS A 85 19.19 -0.88 43.54
C LYS A 85 18.11 -1.51 42.64
N SER A 86 17.45 -0.67 41.85
CA SER A 86 16.48 -1.06 40.83
C SER A 86 17.14 -2.02 39.84
N HIS A 87 16.83 -3.31 39.95
CA HIS A 87 17.09 -4.26 38.86
C HIS A 87 16.12 -3.91 37.74
N LYS A 88 16.64 -3.30 36.66
CA LYS A 88 15.93 -3.12 35.42
C LYS A 88 15.51 -4.51 34.91
N VAL A 89 14.24 -4.85 35.09
CA VAL A 89 13.64 -6.00 34.41
C VAL A 89 13.90 -5.81 32.91
N PRO A 90 14.47 -6.80 32.19
CA PRO A 90 14.65 -6.69 30.76
C PRO A 90 13.27 -6.44 30.12
N ARG A 91 13.07 -5.26 29.54
CA ARG A 91 11.87 -5.01 28.74
C ARG A 91 11.86 -6.04 27.62
N ARG A 92 10.77 -6.84 27.52
CA ARG A 92 10.54 -7.68 26.33
C ARG A 92 10.74 -6.81 25.10
N PRO A 93 11.43 -7.32 24.05
CA PRO A 93 11.56 -6.58 22.79
C PRO A 93 10.18 -6.10 22.37
N ARG A 94 10.03 -4.80 22.14
CA ARG A 94 8.76 -4.22 21.66
C ARG A 94 8.55 -4.81 20.27
N ALA A 95 7.35 -5.37 19.99
CA ALA A 95 7.03 -5.86 18.66
C ALA A 95 7.25 -4.75 17.64
N CYS A 96 7.90 -5.06 16.51
CA CYS A 96 8.18 -4.07 15.46
C CYS A 96 6.92 -3.50 14.83
N SER A 97 5.81 -4.25 14.85
CA SER A 97 4.56 -3.85 14.23
C SER A 97 3.39 -4.09 15.18
N SER A 98 2.38 -3.23 15.09
CA SER A 98 1.10 -3.38 15.79
C SER A 98 -0.05 -3.01 14.85
N VAL A 99 -1.27 -3.49 15.17
CA VAL A 99 -2.47 -3.15 14.41
C VAL A 99 -2.71 -1.63 14.40
N ASP A 100 -2.52 -0.97 15.55
CA ASP A 100 -2.80 0.47 15.68
C ASP A 100 -1.68 1.36 15.13
N GLY A 101 -0.44 1.04 15.47
CA GLY A 101 0.71 1.88 15.14
C GLY A 101 1.36 1.56 13.79
N GLY A 102 1.10 0.38 13.24
CA GLY A 102 1.88 -0.13 12.11
C GLY A 102 3.33 -0.42 12.50
N TYR A 103 4.25 -0.33 11.55
CA TYR A 103 5.67 -0.63 11.75
C TYR A 103 6.39 0.53 12.46
N GLN A 104 7.08 0.21 13.56
CA GLN A 104 7.73 1.20 14.43
C GLN A 104 9.21 0.90 14.70
N CYS A 105 9.77 -0.19 14.14
CA CYS A 105 11.20 -0.47 14.27
C CYS A 105 12.00 0.40 13.32
N PHE A 106 13.14 0.92 13.83
CA PHE A 106 14.03 1.77 13.05
C PHE A 106 13.33 3.00 12.43
N SER A 107 12.35 3.56 13.13
CA SER A 107 11.46 4.62 12.64
C SER A 107 12.19 5.87 12.13
N GLU A 108 13.39 6.15 12.66
CA GLU A 108 14.27 7.24 12.23
C GLU A 108 14.73 7.10 10.77
N ILE A 109 14.71 5.88 10.22
CA ILE A 109 15.06 5.62 8.82
C ILE A 109 13.91 4.95 8.04
N SER A 110 13.21 3.96 8.63
CA SER A 110 12.16 3.21 7.93
C SER A 110 10.96 4.06 7.51
N HIS A 111 10.65 5.13 8.26
CA HIS A 111 9.64 6.12 7.89
C HIS A 111 10.13 7.14 6.84
N ARG A 112 11.36 6.95 6.31
CA ARG A 112 11.97 7.78 5.26
C ARG A 112 12.32 6.99 4.00
N TRP A 113 11.72 5.81 3.82
CA TRP A 113 11.92 5.00 2.61
C TRP A 113 10.93 5.35 1.47
N GLY A 114 10.29 6.52 1.54
CA GLY A 114 9.31 6.95 0.55
C GLY A 114 8.15 5.97 0.45
N GLN A 115 7.72 5.63 -0.77
CA GLN A 115 6.69 4.63 -1.02
C GLN A 115 7.09 3.20 -0.61
N TYR A 116 8.37 2.94 -0.35
CA TYR A 116 8.84 1.64 0.15
C TYR A 116 8.86 1.55 1.67
N SER A 117 8.48 2.61 2.39
CA SER A 117 8.24 2.52 3.83
C SER A 117 7.17 1.48 4.12
N PRO A 118 7.35 0.59 5.14
CA PRO A 118 6.23 -0.15 5.69
C PRO A 118 5.13 0.79 6.19
N TYR A 119 3.90 0.31 6.26
CA TYR A 119 2.82 1.11 6.84
C TYR A 119 3.14 1.54 8.28
N PHE A 120 2.96 2.81 8.57
CA PHE A 120 2.95 3.37 9.91
C PHE A 120 1.81 4.38 10.09
N SER A 121 1.25 4.43 11.29
CA SER A 121 0.13 5.31 11.61
C SER A 121 0.59 6.76 11.75
N LEU A 122 -0.18 7.67 11.17
CA LEU A 122 -0.02 9.12 11.29
C LEU A 122 -1.11 9.73 12.21
N ALA A 123 -1.68 8.94 13.12
CA ALA A 123 -2.77 9.37 13.99
C ALA A 123 -2.43 10.61 14.84
N ASP A 124 -1.14 10.76 15.19
CA ASP A 124 -0.64 11.88 15.99
C ASP A 124 -0.27 13.11 15.14
N ALA A 125 -0.38 13.02 13.80
CA ALA A 125 -0.03 14.08 12.87
C ALA A 125 -1.25 14.93 12.51
N GLY A 126 -1.76 15.72 13.42
CA GLY A 126 -2.84 16.67 13.15
C GLY A 126 -4.08 16.49 14.02
N VAL A 127 -5.25 16.59 13.40
CA VAL A 127 -6.55 16.50 14.10
C VAL A 127 -6.83 15.06 14.53
N SER A 128 -7.46 14.88 15.69
CA SER A 128 -7.86 13.56 16.19
C SER A 128 -8.66 12.78 15.15
N ASN A 129 -8.24 11.54 14.90
CA ASN A 129 -8.90 10.65 13.97
C ASN A 129 -10.07 9.85 14.59
N THR A 130 -10.33 9.98 15.89
CA THR A 130 -11.47 9.31 16.53
C THR A 130 -12.78 9.77 15.91
N VAL A 131 -13.80 8.91 15.93
CA VAL A 131 -15.16 9.34 15.54
C VAL A 131 -15.61 10.39 16.54
N PRO A 132 -16.02 11.60 16.09
CA PRO A 132 -16.41 12.66 17.00
C PRO A 132 -17.64 12.26 17.85
N GLU A 133 -17.71 12.76 19.06
CA GLU A 133 -18.88 12.55 19.92
C GLU A 133 -20.19 12.94 19.21
N LYS A 134 -21.25 12.20 19.48
CA LYS A 134 -22.59 12.39 18.89
C LYS A 134 -22.62 12.23 17.36
N CYS A 135 -21.64 11.53 16.78
CA CYS A 135 -21.63 11.14 15.38
C CYS A 135 -21.56 9.63 15.26
N ASP A 136 -22.34 9.07 14.35
CA ASP A 136 -22.28 7.68 13.95
C ASP A 136 -21.80 7.58 12.49
N VAL A 137 -20.79 6.75 12.23
CA VAL A 137 -20.35 6.48 10.88
C VAL A 137 -21.42 5.65 10.17
N THR A 138 -21.83 6.10 8.98
CA THR A 138 -22.90 5.47 8.19
C THR A 138 -22.42 4.90 6.87
N PHE A 139 -21.23 5.30 6.39
CA PHE A 139 -20.63 4.83 5.16
C PHE A 139 -19.11 4.92 5.27
N VAL A 140 -18.42 3.94 4.69
CA VAL A 140 -16.95 3.95 4.55
C VAL A 140 -16.55 3.43 3.18
N GLN A 141 -15.74 4.22 2.47
CA GLN A 141 -14.97 3.78 1.32
C GLN A 141 -13.50 3.65 1.72
N VAL A 142 -12.93 2.46 1.54
CA VAL A 142 -11.48 2.23 1.67
C VAL A 142 -10.85 2.26 0.28
N LEU A 143 -9.73 2.95 0.15
CA LEU A 143 -8.80 2.81 -0.96
C LEU A 143 -7.47 2.35 -0.37
N SER A 144 -6.96 1.19 -0.79
CA SER A 144 -5.78 0.57 -0.20
C SER A 144 -4.74 0.19 -1.24
N ARG A 145 -3.49 0.50 -0.94
CA ARG A 145 -2.33 -0.05 -1.65
C ARG A 145 -2.10 -1.50 -1.24
N HIS A 146 -1.47 -2.29 -2.12
CA HIS A 146 -0.95 -3.62 -1.77
C HIS A 146 0.06 -3.55 -0.61
N GLY A 147 0.26 -4.66 0.10
CA GLY A 147 1.25 -4.83 1.16
C GLY A 147 2.69 -4.76 0.65
N ALA A 148 3.66 -4.83 1.56
CA ALA A 148 5.07 -4.86 1.21
C ALA A 148 5.37 -6.05 0.28
N ARG A 149 6.15 -5.79 -0.78
CA ARG A 149 6.48 -6.73 -1.86
C ARG A 149 7.99 -6.81 -2.10
N TYR A 150 8.41 -7.80 -2.82
CA TYR A 150 9.73 -7.83 -3.43
C TYR A 150 9.89 -6.72 -4.47
N PRO A 151 11.13 -6.39 -4.90
CA PRO A 151 11.34 -5.47 -6.02
C PRO A 151 10.59 -5.95 -7.27
N THR A 152 10.29 -5.06 -8.23
CA THR A 152 9.85 -5.52 -9.55
C THR A 152 10.92 -6.38 -10.22
N ALA A 153 10.52 -7.25 -11.17
CA ALA A 153 11.46 -8.11 -11.89
C ALA A 153 12.60 -7.34 -12.55
N SER A 154 12.29 -6.16 -13.14
CA SER A 154 13.30 -5.26 -13.74
C SER A 154 14.28 -4.76 -12.68
N LYS A 155 13.80 -4.21 -11.56
CA LYS A 155 14.65 -3.73 -10.47
C LYS A 155 15.44 -4.85 -9.80
N SER A 156 14.82 -6.02 -9.57
CA SER A 156 15.49 -7.20 -9.02
C SER A 156 16.70 -7.61 -9.88
N LYS A 157 16.55 -7.60 -11.21
CA LYS A 157 17.64 -7.86 -12.16
C LYS A 157 18.76 -6.83 -12.05
N LYS A 158 18.44 -5.52 -11.93
CA LYS A 158 19.41 -4.43 -11.78
C LYS A 158 20.19 -4.54 -10.46
N TYR A 159 19.50 -4.79 -9.35
CA TYR A 159 20.13 -4.95 -8.04
C TYR A 159 21.06 -6.16 -7.99
N LYS A 160 20.64 -7.29 -8.56
CA LYS A 160 21.47 -8.48 -8.68
C LYS A 160 22.73 -8.21 -9.49
N ALA A 161 22.60 -7.52 -10.64
CA ALA A 161 23.73 -7.14 -11.48
C ALA A 161 24.71 -6.21 -10.74
N LEU A 162 24.20 -5.22 -9.99
CA LEU A 162 25.03 -4.33 -9.18
C LEU A 162 25.84 -5.10 -8.14
N ILE A 163 25.21 -6.00 -7.38
CA ILE A 163 25.93 -6.82 -6.39
C ILE A 163 27.01 -7.68 -7.05
N GLN A 164 26.73 -8.27 -8.21
CA GLN A 164 27.71 -9.04 -8.96
C GLN A 164 28.88 -8.17 -9.43
N ALA A 165 28.61 -6.97 -9.95
CA ALA A 165 29.63 -6.02 -10.39
C ALA A 165 30.51 -5.54 -9.23
N ILE A 166 29.92 -5.22 -8.08
CA ILE A 166 30.67 -4.86 -6.87
C ILE A 166 31.60 -5.99 -6.45
N LYS A 167 31.10 -7.24 -6.40
CA LYS A 167 31.91 -8.40 -5.99
C LYS A 167 33.04 -8.73 -6.99
N ALA A 168 32.86 -8.46 -8.28
CA ALA A 168 33.85 -8.71 -9.32
C ALA A 168 34.96 -7.66 -9.34
N ASN A 169 34.65 -6.40 -9.02
CA ASN A 169 35.56 -5.28 -9.20
C ASN A 169 36.22 -4.81 -7.89
N ALA A 170 35.60 -5.05 -6.73
CA ALA A 170 36.16 -4.64 -5.45
C ALA A 170 37.44 -5.41 -5.15
N THR A 171 38.53 -4.70 -4.88
CA THR A 171 39.79 -5.28 -4.44
C THR A 171 39.86 -5.47 -2.93
N ALA A 172 39.01 -4.77 -2.18
CA ALA A 172 38.78 -4.95 -0.75
C ALA A 172 37.35 -4.48 -0.37
N PHE A 173 36.87 -4.99 0.78
CA PHE A 173 35.59 -4.63 1.38
C PHE A 173 35.86 -4.12 2.79
N ASN A 174 35.86 -2.80 2.99
CA ASN A 174 36.26 -2.18 4.25
C ASN A 174 35.04 -1.56 4.96
N GLY A 175 35.20 -1.23 6.24
CA GLY A 175 34.24 -0.44 7.00
C GLY A 175 32.81 -0.98 6.93
N LYS A 176 31.89 -0.12 6.57
CA LYS A 176 30.46 -0.46 6.46
C LYS A 176 30.11 -1.35 5.26
N THR A 177 31.00 -1.51 4.30
CA THR A 177 30.78 -2.34 3.11
C THR A 177 31.28 -3.78 3.26
N ALA A 178 31.88 -4.13 4.41
CA ALA A 178 32.49 -5.45 4.64
C ALA A 178 31.50 -6.63 4.43
N PHE A 179 30.21 -6.43 4.73
CA PHE A 179 29.18 -7.45 4.55
C PHE A 179 28.96 -7.84 3.06
N LEU A 180 29.28 -6.96 2.11
CA LEU A 180 29.11 -7.23 0.68
C LEU A 180 30.01 -8.36 0.17
N SER A 181 31.13 -8.62 0.86
CA SER A 181 32.04 -9.75 0.52
C SER A 181 31.31 -11.11 0.58
N THR A 182 30.37 -11.27 1.51
CA THR A 182 29.62 -12.51 1.74
C THR A 182 28.16 -12.41 1.32
N TYR A 183 27.62 -11.21 1.07
CA TYR A 183 26.24 -11.03 0.71
C TYR A 183 25.91 -11.71 -0.63
N ASN A 184 24.81 -12.45 -0.66
CA ASN A 184 24.26 -13.04 -1.88
C ASN A 184 22.87 -12.50 -2.12
N TYR A 185 22.60 -12.02 -3.33
CA TYR A 185 21.29 -11.55 -3.72
C TYR A 185 20.31 -12.71 -3.86
N THR A 186 19.29 -12.74 -3.03
CA THR A 186 18.27 -13.80 -2.98
C THR A 186 16.84 -13.28 -2.97
N LEU A 187 16.65 -11.97 -3.21
CA LEU A 187 15.31 -11.39 -3.26
C LEU A 187 14.52 -11.95 -4.44
N GLY A 188 13.24 -12.21 -4.21
CA GLY A 188 12.27 -12.52 -5.26
C GLY A 188 11.92 -11.31 -6.13
N SER A 189 10.80 -11.38 -6.83
CA SER A 189 10.25 -10.27 -7.58
C SER A 189 8.73 -10.26 -7.55
N ASP A 190 8.16 -9.05 -7.61
CA ASP A 190 6.74 -8.70 -7.82
C ASP A 190 5.77 -9.16 -6.73
N ASP A 191 5.96 -10.31 -6.13
CA ASP A 191 5.06 -10.89 -5.14
C ASP A 191 5.15 -10.20 -3.78
N LEU A 192 4.10 -10.33 -2.96
CA LEU A 192 4.12 -9.90 -1.56
C LEU A 192 5.22 -10.64 -0.79
N THR A 193 5.84 -9.94 0.16
CA THR A 193 6.63 -10.61 1.21
C THR A 193 5.69 -11.11 2.31
N THR A 194 6.14 -12.10 3.10
CA THR A 194 5.38 -12.55 4.28
C THR A 194 5.11 -11.41 5.27
N PHE A 195 6.00 -10.39 5.31
CA PHE A 195 5.76 -9.18 6.06
C PHE A 195 4.57 -8.39 5.47
N GLY A 196 4.52 -8.21 4.15
CA GLY A 196 3.42 -7.52 3.46
C GLY A 196 2.06 -8.22 3.62
N GLU A 197 2.03 -9.55 3.58
CA GLU A 197 0.83 -10.33 3.90
C GLU A 197 0.28 -9.97 5.29
N ARG A 198 1.16 -9.92 6.30
CA ARG A 198 0.80 -9.54 7.68
C ARG A 198 0.35 -8.09 7.82
N GLU A 199 0.94 -7.16 7.06
CA GLU A 199 0.47 -5.78 7.00
C GLU A 199 -0.99 -5.73 6.55
N MET A 200 -1.36 -6.53 5.53
CA MET A 200 -2.72 -6.55 5.01
C MET A 200 -3.70 -7.25 5.95
N VAL A 201 -3.30 -8.32 6.65
CA VAL A 201 -4.10 -8.90 7.74
C VAL A 201 -4.33 -7.85 8.83
N SER A 202 -3.29 -7.14 9.28
CA SER A 202 -3.40 -6.07 10.28
C SER A 202 -4.31 -4.92 9.80
N SER A 203 -4.29 -4.61 8.49
CA SER A 203 -5.20 -3.63 7.88
C SER A 203 -6.67 -4.05 8.03
N GLY A 204 -7.00 -5.31 7.77
CA GLY A 204 -8.34 -5.86 7.94
C GLY A 204 -8.80 -5.88 9.39
N VAL A 205 -7.91 -6.25 10.31
CA VAL A 205 -8.18 -6.20 11.77
C VAL A 205 -8.50 -4.77 12.19
N LYS A 206 -7.66 -3.79 11.80
CA LYS A 206 -7.86 -2.38 12.15
C LYS A 206 -9.14 -1.81 11.56
N PHE A 207 -9.46 -2.16 10.31
CA PHE A 207 -10.72 -1.77 9.68
C PHE A 207 -11.93 -2.27 10.49
N TYR A 208 -11.95 -3.56 10.86
CA TYR A 208 -13.04 -4.10 11.67
C TYR A 208 -13.13 -3.38 13.02
N GLN A 209 -12.03 -3.20 13.73
CA GLN A 209 -12.02 -2.54 15.04
C GLN A 209 -12.55 -1.11 14.96
N ARG A 210 -12.12 -0.34 13.95
CA ARG A 210 -12.52 1.05 13.76
C ARG A 210 -14.00 1.20 13.38
N TYR A 211 -14.49 0.33 12.49
CA TYR A 211 -15.85 0.41 11.95
C TYR A 211 -16.75 -0.70 12.48
N LYS A 212 -16.46 -1.17 13.67
CA LYS A 212 -17.13 -2.31 14.32
C LYS A 212 -18.66 -2.18 14.33
N ALA A 213 -19.19 -0.98 14.58
CA ALA A 213 -20.63 -0.73 14.60
C ALA A 213 -21.32 -1.05 13.25
N LEU A 214 -20.63 -0.79 12.12
CA LEU A 214 -21.12 -1.12 10.78
C LEU A 214 -20.77 -2.55 10.37
N ALA A 215 -19.53 -2.97 10.62
CA ALA A 215 -18.97 -4.23 10.10
C ALA A 215 -19.59 -5.48 10.76
N ARG A 216 -20.20 -5.34 11.96
CA ARG A 216 -20.97 -6.41 12.60
C ARG A 216 -22.08 -6.95 11.73
N ASP A 217 -22.82 -6.04 11.07
CA ASP A 217 -24.03 -6.33 10.33
C ASP A 217 -23.92 -6.10 8.82
N ASN A 218 -22.73 -5.74 8.34
CA ASN A 218 -22.49 -5.48 6.94
C ASN A 218 -21.20 -6.15 6.46
N VAL A 219 -21.24 -6.65 5.23
CA VAL A 219 -20.08 -7.19 4.53
C VAL A 219 -19.63 -6.16 3.52
N PRO A 220 -18.35 -5.76 3.49
CA PRO A 220 -17.87 -4.80 2.51
C PRO A 220 -17.95 -5.38 1.09
N PHE A 221 -18.31 -4.53 0.14
CA PHE A 221 -18.15 -4.82 -1.29
C PHE A 221 -16.70 -4.49 -1.68
N ILE A 222 -16.00 -5.46 -2.25
CA ILE A 222 -14.55 -5.39 -2.45
C ILE A 222 -14.20 -5.51 -3.92
N ARG A 223 -13.42 -4.55 -4.44
CA ARG A 223 -12.83 -4.61 -5.77
C ARG A 223 -11.30 -4.60 -5.68
N SER A 224 -10.65 -5.15 -6.67
CA SER A 224 -9.20 -5.14 -6.81
C SER A 224 -8.80 -4.92 -8.26
N ALA A 225 -7.77 -4.13 -8.52
CA ALA A 225 -6.97 -4.27 -9.72
C ALA A 225 -6.42 -5.70 -9.80
N ASP A 226 -6.27 -6.29 -10.99
CA ASP A 226 -6.11 -7.73 -11.16
C ASP A 226 -4.67 -8.26 -11.02
N SER A 227 -3.69 -7.39 -10.77
CA SER A 227 -2.32 -7.79 -10.44
C SER A 227 -2.30 -8.71 -9.19
N SER A 228 -1.55 -9.80 -9.24
CA SER A 228 -1.51 -10.85 -8.21
C SER A 228 -1.31 -10.28 -6.79
N ARG A 229 -0.34 -9.40 -6.60
CA ARG A 229 -0.04 -8.77 -5.30
C ARG A 229 -1.18 -7.89 -4.76
N VAL A 230 -1.97 -7.27 -5.65
CA VAL A 230 -3.12 -6.44 -5.25
C VAL A 230 -4.28 -7.34 -4.83
N VAL A 231 -4.56 -8.37 -5.61
CA VAL A 231 -5.61 -9.37 -5.30
C VAL A 231 -5.30 -10.10 -3.99
N GLU A 232 -4.06 -10.56 -3.80
CA GLU A 232 -3.63 -11.20 -2.55
C GLU A 232 -3.74 -10.23 -1.35
N SER A 233 -3.41 -8.95 -1.54
CA SER A 233 -3.61 -7.93 -0.50
C SER A 233 -5.07 -7.81 -0.08
N GLY A 234 -6.00 -7.83 -1.03
CA GLY A 234 -7.43 -7.90 -0.75
C GLY A 234 -7.83 -9.15 0.03
N ARG A 235 -7.26 -10.31 -0.29
CA ARG A 235 -7.53 -11.58 0.41
C ARG A 235 -7.01 -11.57 1.84
N PHE A 236 -5.80 -11.07 2.10
CA PHE A 236 -5.26 -10.95 3.45
C PHE A 236 -6.00 -9.90 4.30
N PHE A 237 -6.44 -8.79 3.69
CA PHE A 237 -7.34 -7.86 4.35
C PHE A 237 -8.65 -8.54 4.77
N ILE A 238 -9.26 -9.32 3.89
CA ILE A 238 -10.47 -10.09 4.18
C ILE A 238 -10.23 -11.07 5.34
N GLN A 239 -9.09 -11.75 5.36
CA GLN A 239 -8.72 -12.64 6.46
C GLN A 239 -8.74 -11.89 7.81
N GLY A 240 -8.03 -10.77 7.93
CA GLY A 240 -7.99 -9.99 9.17
C GLY A 240 -9.34 -9.45 9.61
N LEU A 241 -10.16 -9.02 8.65
CA LEU A 241 -11.54 -8.58 8.90
C LEU A 241 -12.41 -9.73 9.43
N GLN A 242 -12.36 -10.90 8.80
CA GLN A 242 -13.16 -12.07 9.18
C GLN A 242 -12.73 -12.63 10.52
N ASP A 243 -11.42 -12.77 10.78
CA ASP A 243 -10.89 -13.23 12.05
C ASP A 243 -11.34 -12.33 13.20
N SER A 244 -11.36 -11.01 12.98
CA SER A 244 -11.86 -10.05 13.97
C SER A 244 -13.38 -10.15 14.17
N LYS A 245 -14.14 -10.37 13.09
CA LYS A 245 -15.58 -10.55 13.14
C LYS A 245 -15.96 -11.83 13.90
N LEU A 246 -15.23 -12.93 13.66
CA LEU A 246 -15.44 -14.21 14.35
C LEU A 246 -15.22 -14.11 15.88
N GLN A 247 -14.28 -13.25 16.31
CA GLN A 247 -14.02 -13.01 17.72
C GLN A 247 -15.06 -12.10 18.40
N ASP A 248 -15.87 -11.38 17.63
CA ASP A 248 -16.88 -10.47 18.16
C ASP A 248 -18.23 -11.18 18.35
N ARG A 249 -18.55 -11.52 19.61
CA ARG A 249 -19.81 -12.22 19.98
C ARG A 249 -21.08 -11.46 19.57
N ALA A 250 -21.00 -10.14 19.37
CA ALA A 250 -22.15 -9.32 18.97
C ALA A 250 -22.27 -9.17 17.45
N ALA A 251 -21.36 -9.78 16.67
CA ALA A 251 -21.42 -9.75 15.23
C ALA A 251 -22.48 -10.72 14.68
N ASN A 252 -23.04 -10.36 13.53
CA ASN A 252 -23.94 -11.24 12.78
C ASN A 252 -23.12 -12.29 12.02
N HIS A 253 -23.03 -13.50 12.60
CA HIS A 253 -22.30 -14.63 12.04
C HIS A 253 -23.07 -15.40 10.96
N SER A 254 -24.33 -15.07 10.71
CA SER A 254 -25.13 -15.69 9.63
C SER A 254 -24.89 -15.09 8.26
N GLN A 255 -24.17 -13.98 8.17
CA GLN A 255 -23.81 -13.36 6.90
C GLN A 255 -22.75 -14.16 6.16
N ALA A 256 -22.81 -14.09 4.82
CA ALA A 256 -21.76 -14.64 3.97
C ALA A 256 -20.39 -13.98 4.28
N ASN A 257 -19.32 -14.73 4.10
CA ASN A 257 -17.97 -14.21 4.21
C ASN A 257 -17.69 -13.14 3.13
N ALA A 258 -16.85 -12.16 3.46
CA ALA A 258 -16.34 -11.23 2.46
C ALA A 258 -15.49 -11.96 1.43
N THR A 259 -15.57 -11.50 0.19
CA THR A 259 -14.75 -12.00 -0.94
C THR A 259 -14.34 -10.80 -1.78
N VAL A 260 -13.30 -10.95 -2.61
CA VAL A 260 -13.06 -10.00 -3.69
C VAL A 260 -14.17 -10.20 -4.72
N ASN A 261 -15.05 -9.21 -4.83
CA ASN A 261 -16.27 -9.30 -5.64
C ASN A 261 -16.01 -9.03 -7.11
N VAL A 262 -15.06 -8.13 -7.42
CA VAL A 262 -14.72 -7.72 -8.79
C VAL A 262 -13.21 -7.60 -8.94
N LEU A 263 -12.67 -8.18 -9.98
CA LEU A 263 -11.33 -7.91 -10.50
C LEU A 263 -11.46 -6.99 -11.70
N ILE A 264 -10.66 -5.91 -11.72
CA ILE A 264 -10.65 -4.94 -12.81
C ILE A 264 -9.32 -5.08 -13.53
N SER A 265 -9.37 -5.39 -14.84
CA SER A 265 -8.17 -5.64 -15.64
C SER A 265 -7.21 -4.45 -15.65
N GLU A 266 -5.92 -4.73 -15.53
CA GLU A 266 -4.81 -3.80 -15.71
C GLU A 266 -4.21 -3.89 -17.13
N ASP A 267 -4.83 -4.63 -18.05
CA ASP A 267 -4.38 -4.69 -19.44
C ASP A 267 -4.35 -3.29 -20.08
N THR A 268 -3.36 -3.06 -20.93
CA THR A 268 -3.20 -1.78 -21.63
C THR A 268 -4.48 -1.39 -22.36
N GLY A 269 -4.99 -0.18 -22.07
CA GLY A 269 -6.22 0.35 -22.66
C GLY A 269 -7.52 -0.18 -22.03
N ALA A 270 -7.47 -1.02 -21.01
CA ALA A 270 -8.65 -1.39 -20.25
C ALA A 270 -9.11 -0.21 -19.37
N ASN A 271 -10.40 0.12 -19.41
CA ASN A 271 -10.96 1.10 -18.49
C ASN A 271 -10.95 0.57 -17.06
N ASN A 272 -10.14 1.21 -16.21
CA ASN A 272 -9.93 0.82 -14.84
C ASN A 272 -9.73 2.07 -13.96
N THR A 273 -10.66 2.33 -13.05
CA THR A 273 -10.59 3.48 -12.13
C THR A 273 -9.56 3.29 -11.00
N LEU A 274 -8.96 2.10 -10.89
CA LEU A 274 -7.90 1.76 -9.95
C LEU A 274 -6.51 1.75 -10.61
N ASN A 275 -6.42 2.14 -11.88
CA ASN A 275 -5.18 2.23 -12.66
C ASN A 275 -5.25 3.43 -13.62
N HIS A 276 -4.14 3.79 -14.29
CA HIS A 276 -4.00 5.00 -15.12
C HIS A 276 -3.64 4.70 -16.59
N ASN A 277 -3.75 3.50 -17.07
CA ASN A 277 -3.19 2.99 -18.34
C ASN A 277 -3.97 3.34 -19.63
N THR A 278 -4.96 4.23 -19.59
CA THR A 278 -5.77 4.60 -20.75
C THR A 278 -5.44 5.98 -21.35
N CYS A 279 -4.75 6.84 -20.61
CA CYS A 279 -4.39 8.20 -21.02
C CYS A 279 -3.02 8.21 -21.72
N THR A 280 -2.96 8.13 -23.04
CA THR A 280 -1.71 7.98 -23.78
C THR A 280 -0.71 9.12 -23.59
N ALA A 281 -1.18 10.37 -23.47
CA ALA A 281 -0.29 11.51 -23.21
C ALA A 281 0.28 11.48 -21.77
N PHE A 282 -0.47 10.98 -20.80
CA PHE A 282 0.01 10.77 -19.44
C PHE A 282 1.07 9.66 -19.40
N GLU A 283 0.81 8.52 -20.04
CA GLU A 283 1.75 7.38 -20.09
C GLU A 283 3.05 7.72 -20.83
N ALA A 284 3.02 8.68 -21.77
CA ALA A 284 4.20 9.16 -22.48
C ALA A 284 5.01 10.22 -21.70
N SER A 285 4.52 10.70 -20.55
CA SER A 285 5.16 11.75 -19.78
C SER A 285 6.42 11.26 -19.05
N THR A 286 7.53 11.98 -19.17
CA THR A 286 8.80 11.71 -18.46
C THR A 286 9.02 12.64 -17.26
N LEU A 287 8.06 13.51 -16.92
CA LEU A 287 8.25 14.55 -15.90
C LEU A 287 8.72 14.01 -14.54
N GLY A 288 8.17 12.89 -14.09
CA GLY A 288 8.56 12.26 -12.82
C GLY A 288 10.00 11.74 -12.87
N ASP A 289 10.40 11.17 -14.01
CA ASP A 289 11.73 10.61 -14.25
C ASP A 289 12.76 11.72 -14.36
N ASP A 290 12.49 12.75 -15.16
CA ASP A 290 13.39 13.88 -15.39
C ASP A 290 13.70 14.62 -14.07
N VAL A 291 12.68 14.84 -13.23
CA VAL A 291 12.85 15.49 -11.92
C VAL A 291 13.62 14.58 -10.96
N SER A 292 13.33 13.28 -10.97
CA SER A 292 14.01 12.30 -10.12
C SER A 292 15.48 12.15 -10.51
N GLU A 293 15.81 12.09 -11.80
CA GLU A 293 17.17 12.04 -12.31
C GLU A 293 17.96 13.31 -11.95
N ASN A 294 17.35 14.48 -12.15
CA ASN A 294 17.93 15.75 -11.77
C ASN A 294 18.27 15.78 -10.26
N TYR A 295 17.33 15.44 -9.40
CA TYR A 295 17.55 15.45 -7.96
C TYR A 295 18.56 14.38 -7.52
N THR A 296 18.56 13.21 -8.15
CA THR A 296 19.57 12.15 -7.95
C THR A 296 20.96 12.65 -8.28
N SER A 297 21.13 13.44 -9.35
CA SER A 297 22.42 14.04 -9.73
C SER A 297 22.96 15.02 -8.69
N ILE A 298 22.11 15.61 -7.88
CA ILE A 298 22.50 16.51 -6.78
C ILE A 298 22.95 15.72 -5.54
N ILE A 299 22.20 14.67 -5.17
CA ILE A 299 22.41 13.99 -3.89
C ILE A 299 23.38 12.81 -3.94
N ALA A 300 23.39 12.03 -5.04
CA ALA A 300 24.11 10.77 -5.11
C ALA A 300 25.66 10.90 -5.18
N PRO A 301 26.28 11.91 -5.82
CA PRO A 301 27.74 11.94 -5.99
C PRO A 301 28.53 11.95 -4.67
N SER A 302 28.02 12.65 -3.64
CA SER A 302 28.69 12.70 -2.33
C SER A 302 28.60 11.34 -1.61
N MET A 303 27.46 10.65 -1.71
CA MET A 303 27.23 9.31 -1.18
C MET A 303 28.11 8.28 -1.90
N ALA A 304 28.15 8.31 -3.24
CA ALA A 304 29.01 7.45 -4.05
C ALA A 304 30.48 7.57 -3.64
N LYS A 305 31.01 8.81 -3.58
CA LYS A 305 32.40 9.06 -3.16
C LYS A 305 32.72 8.46 -1.81
N ARG A 306 31.82 8.60 -0.83
CA ARG A 306 32.00 8.06 0.52
C ARG A 306 31.98 6.53 0.54
N ILE A 307 31.02 5.91 -0.14
CA ILE A 307 30.88 4.45 -0.18
C ILE A 307 32.08 3.81 -0.91
N GLN A 308 32.52 4.40 -2.01
CA GLN A 308 33.66 3.93 -2.81
C GLN A 308 34.99 3.98 -2.03
N THR A 309 35.12 4.81 -0.99
CA THR A 309 36.29 4.80 -0.10
C THR A 309 36.45 3.45 0.61
N ASP A 310 35.34 2.81 0.97
CA ASP A 310 35.30 1.50 1.59
C ASP A 310 35.30 0.34 0.57
N LEU A 311 35.16 0.64 -0.74
CA LEU A 311 35.09 -0.32 -1.86
C LEU A 311 36.12 0.01 -2.95
N PRO A 312 37.43 -0.07 -2.69
CA PRO A 312 38.44 0.21 -3.70
C PRO A 312 38.29 -0.72 -4.91
N GLY A 313 38.38 -0.14 -6.13
CA GLY A 313 38.17 -0.83 -7.40
C GLY A 313 36.74 -0.75 -7.94
N VAL A 314 35.78 -0.24 -7.16
CA VAL A 314 34.38 -0.05 -7.59
C VAL A 314 34.14 1.43 -7.91
N THR A 315 33.44 1.67 -9.02
CA THR A 315 32.86 2.98 -9.36
C THR A 315 31.34 2.81 -9.38
N LEU A 316 30.62 3.63 -8.61
CA LEU A 316 29.16 3.64 -8.54
C LEU A 316 28.60 4.80 -9.36
N SER A 317 27.64 4.54 -10.22
CA SER A 317 26.80 5.57 -10.83
C SER A 317 25.83 6.16 -9.80
N ASN A 318 25.18 7.28 -10.16
CA ASN A 318 24.16 7.89 -9.32
C ASN A 318 22.98 6.92 -9.03
N ASP A 319 22.51 6.23 -10.05
CA ASP A 319 21.41 5.25 -9.92
C ASP A 319 21.81 4.08 -9.02
N GLU A 320 23.04 3.57 -9.15
CA GLU A 320 23.53 2.47 -8.33
C GLU A 320 23.60 2.84 -6.83
N VAL A 321 23.83 4.11 -6.50
CA VAL A 321 23.71 4.60 -5.12
C VAL A 321 22.25 4.49 -4.64
N ILE A 322 21.28 4.89 -5.47
CA ILE A 322 19.86 4.75 -5.14
C ILE A 322 19.46 3.28 -5.03
N TYR A 323 19.98 2.39 -5.90
CA TYR A 323 19.73 0.95 -5.79
C TYR A 323 20.25 0.36 -4.46
N LEU A 324 21.37 0.84 -3.93
CA LEU A 324 21.84 0.44 -2.60
C LEU A 324 20.91 0.94 -1.49
N MET A 325 20.25 2.10 -1.66
CA MET A 325 19.21 2.58 -0.74
C MET A 325 17.94 1.73 -0.85
N ASP A 326 17.48 1.44 -2.05
CA ASP A 326 16.35 0.54 -2.30
C ASP A 326 16.57 -0.83 -1.64
N MET A 327 17.78 -1.38 -1.76
CA MET A 327 18.13 -2.67 -1.16
C MET A 327 18.06 -2.67 0.37
N CYS A 328 18.31 -1.55 1.05
CA CYS A 328 18.05 -1.45 2.49
C CYS A 328 16.60 -1.85 2.82
N THR A 329 15.65 -1.28 2.09
CA THR A 329 14.23 -1.52 2.32
C THR A 329 13.83 -2.94 1.97
N PHE A 330 14.09 -3.36 0.73
CA PHE A 330 13.63 -4.65 0.22
C PHE A 330 14.26 -5.83 0.98
N ASP A 331 15.53 -5.74 1.35
CA ASP A 331 16.20 -6.77 2.13
C ASP A 331 15.65 -6.82 3.57
N THR A 332 15.38 -5.66 4.20
CA THR A 332 14.77 -5.58 5.54
C THR A 332 13.40 -6.25 5.59
N ILE A 333 12.49 -5.92 4.65
CA ILE A 333 11.12 -6.44 4.67
C ILE A 333 11.01 -7.88 4.16
N SER A 334 12.10 -8.46 3.66
CA SER A 334 12.14 -9.83 3.13
C SER A 334 12.86 -10.81 4.06
N THR A 335 13.68 -10.32 5.02
CA THR A 335 14.54 -11.18 5.84
C THR A 335 13.75 -11.92 6.91
N THR A 336 12.81 -11.26 7.57
CA THR A 336 11.95 -11.87 8.60
C THR A 336 10.51 -11.46 8.40
N ALA A 337 9.58 -12.34 8.79
CA ALA A 337 8.15 -12.09 8.63
C ALA A 337 7.62 -10.88 9.43
N ASP A 338 8.38 -10.32 10.36
CA ASP A 338 8.06 -9.13 11.15
C ASP A 338 8.99 -7.95 10.87
N ALA A 339 9.92 -8.11 9.91
CA ALA A 339 10.96 -7.14 9.57
C ALA A 339 11.75 -6.63 10.78
N SER A 340 11.95 -7.50 11.79
CA SER A 340 12.62 -7.15 13.05
C SER A 340 14.14 -6.99 12.92
N GLN A 341 14.72 -7.37 11.79
CA GLN A 341 16.14 -7.25 11.48
C GLN A 341 16.34 -6.25 10.35
N ILE A 342 17.07 -5.17 10.65
CA ILE A 342 17.41 -4.18 9.63
C ILE A 342 18.54 -4.69 8.75
N SER A 343 18.43 -4.48 7.45
CA SER A 343 19.47 -4.81 6.47
C SER A 343 20.77 -4.04 6.70
N SER A 344 21.91 -4.69 6.45
CA SER A 344 23.21 -4.04 6.48
C SER A 344 23.37 -2.91 5.46
N PHE A 345 22.63 -2.93 4.36
CA PHE A 345 22.59 -1.83 3.39
C PHE A 345 22.17 -0.52 4.02
N CYS A 346 21.30 -0.55 5.02
CA CYS A 346 20.80 0.65 5.68
C CYS A 346 21.91 1.44 6.40
N ALA A 347 22.92 0.76 6.92
CA ALA A 347 24.05 1.38 7.60
C ALA A 347 25.01 2.12 6.65
N LEU A 348 24.90 1.90 5.34
CA LEU A 348 25.69 2.63 4.34
C LEU A 348 25.35 4.13 4.32
N PHE A 349 24.17 4.51 4.78
CA PHE A 349 23.63 5.86 4.67
C PHE A 349 23.39 6.50 6.04
N THR A 350 23.36 7.82 6.05
CA THR A 350 23.07 8.65 7.23
C THR A 350 21.58 9.00 7.28
N GLU A 351 21.08 9.48 8.42
CA GLU A 351 19.70 9.96 8.53
C GLU A 351 19.38 11.13 7.59
N ALA A 352 20.35 12.00 7.35
CA ALA A 352 20.20 13.11 6.38
C ALA A 352 20.02 12.58 4.94
N GLU A 353 20.81 11.57 4.55
CA GLU A 353 20.69 10.92 3.26
C GLU A 353 19.36 10.15 3.12
N TRP A 354 18.85 9.56 4.19
CA TRP A 354 17.50 8.97 4.20
C TRP A 354 16.41 10.03 4.03
N SER A 355 16.60 11.24 4.57
CA SER A 355 15.67 12.35 4.33
C SER A 355 15.70 12.80 2.86
N GLN A 356 16.88 12.82 2.24
CA GLN A 356 17.04 13.11 0.81
C GLN A 356 16.38 12.02 -0.06
N TYR A 357 16.54 10.76 0.31
CA TYR A 357 15.90 9.65 -0.38
C TYR A 357 14.36 9.71 -0.31
N ASN A 358 13.79 9.95 0.89
CA ASN A 358 12.34 10.15 1.02
C ASN A 358 11.83 11.29 0.15
N TYR A 359 12.61 12.37 0.05
CA TYR A 359 12.24 13.51 -0.78
C TYR A 359 12.34 13.18 -2.28
N LEU A 360 13.39 12.46 -2.71
CA LEU A 360 13.50 11.93 -4.07
C LEU A 360 12.26 11.12 -4.46
N GLN A 361 11.85 10.19 -3.60
CA GLN A 361 10.65 9.38 -3.83
C GLN A 361 9.37 10.24 -3.87
N SER A 362 9.32 11.30 -3.05
CA SER A 362 8.19 12.24 -3.05
C SER A 362 8.11 13.06 -4.33
N LEU A 363 9.25 13.48 -4.87
CA LEU A 363 9.35 14.17 -6.17
C LEU A 363 8.83 13.28 -7.30
N GLY A 364 9.32 12.03 -7.39
CA GLY A 364 8.87 11.09 -8.41
C GLY A 364 7.36 10.87 -8.39
N LYS A 365 6.76 10.72 -7.20
CA LYS A 365 5.30 10.58 -7.07
C LYS A 365 4.54 11.87 -7.38
N TYR A 366 5.04 13.02 -6.97
CA TYR A 366 4.38 14.32 -7.19
C TYR A 366 4.38 14.72 -8.68
N TYR A 367 5.54 14.64 -9.32
CA TYR A 367 5.70 15.03 -10.73
C TYR A 367 5.34 13.90 -11.71
N GLY A 368 5.37 12.64 -11.29
CA GLY A 368 4.91 11.52 -12.11
C GLY A 368 3.38 11.40 -12.12
N TYR A 369 2.75 11.47 -10.95
CA TYR A 369 1.35 11.05 -10.78
C TYR A 369 0.46 12.09 -10.08
N GLY A 370 1.05 13.10 -9.45
CA GLY A 370 0.35 14.12 -8.68
C GLY A 370 0.14 15.42 -9.43
N ALA A 371 -0.04 16.52 -8.67
CA ALA A 371 -0.27 17.85 -9.24
C ALA A 371 0.93 18.44 -9.99
N GLY A 372 2.13 17.89 -9.83
CA GLY A 372 3.29 18.25 -10.64
C GLY A 372 3.20 17.79 -12.10
N ASN A 373 2.37 16.78 -12.41
CA ASN A 373 2.01 16.37 -13.75
C ASN A 373 0.65 17.00 -14.12
N PRO A 374 0.55 17.76 -15.21
CA PRO A 374 -0.72 18.38 -15.62
C PRO A 374 -1.88 17.40 -15.78
N LEU A 375 -1.59 16.16 -16.21
CA LEU A 375 -2.59 15.10 -16.39
C LEU A 375 -2.70 14.15 -15.20
N GLY A 376 -1.86 14.31 -14.16
CA GLY A 376 -1.84 13.45 -12.98
C GLY A 376 -3.21 13.36 -12.30
N PRO A 377 -3.77 14.47 -11.79
CA PRO A 377 -5.09 14.45 -11.12
C PRO A 377 -6.22 13.93 -12.01
N THR A 378 -6.10 14.07 -13.34
CA THR A 378 -7.10 13.59 -14.32
C THR A 378 -7.24 12.07 -14.28
N GLN A 379 -6.16 11.32 -13.98
CA GLN A 379 -6.21 9.86 -13.88
C GLN A 379 -7.06 9.35 -12.71
N GLY A 380 -7.29 10.18 -11.69
CA GLY A 380 -8.13 9.84 -10.54
C GLY A 380 -9.62 10.15 -10.69
N VAL A 381 -10.02 10.80 -11.79
CA VAL A 381 -11.38 11.36 -11.98
C VAL A 381 -12.45 10.27 -11.96
N GLY A 382 -12.26 9.18 -12.67
CA GLY A 382 -13.22 8.08 -12.75
C GLY A 382 -13.52 7.48 -11.36
N PHE A 383 -12.50 7.22 -10.54
CA PHE A 383 -12.71 6.74 -9.17
C PHE A 383 -13.52 7.73 -8.33
N VAL A 384 -13.24 9.03 -8.44
CA VAL A 384 -13.96 10.06 -7.69
C VAL A 384 -15.43 10.10 -8.09
N ASN A 385 -15.76 9.95 -9.37
CA ASN A 385 -17.14 9.92 -9.86
C ASN A 385 -17.87 8.62 -9.42
N GLU A 386 -17.19 7.48 -9.40
CA GLU A 386 -17.71 6.25 -8.78
C GLU A 386 -17.94 6.43 -7.25
N LEU A 387 -17.05 7.10 -6.53
CA LEU A 387 -17.24 7.39 -5.10
C LEU A 387 -18.48 8.29 -4.88
N ILE A 388 -18.65 9.33 -5.69
CA ILE A 388 -19.85 10.20 -5.63
C ILE A 388 -21.12 9.36 -5.83
N ALA A 389 -21.14 8.46 -6.83
CA ALA A 389 -22.27 7.58 -7.10
C ALA A 389 -22.61 6.69 -5.89
N ARG A 390 -21.60 6.09 -5.23
CA ARG A 390 -21.77 5.30 -4.00
C ARG A 390 -22.31 6.13 -2.83
N MET A 391 -21.78 7.35 -2.63
CA MET A 391 -22.18 8.24 -1.54
C MET A 391 -23.59 8.83 -1.70
N THR A 392 -24.05 8.98 -2.94
CA THR A 392 -25.34 9.60 -3.28
C THR A 392 -26.39 8.57 -3.69
N HIS A 393 -26.02 7.30 -3.83
CA HIS A 393 -26.88 6.22 -4.33
C HIS A 393 -27.43 6.49 -5.73
N THR A 394 -26.63 7.09 -6.60
CA THR A 394 -26.98 7.43 -8.00
C THR A 394 -26.17 6.58 -8.98
N ALA A 395 -26.54 6.60 -10.25
CA ALA A 395 -25.71 6.05 -11.32
C ALA A 395 -24.40 6.86 -11.44
N VAL A 396 -23.32 6.19 -11.88
CA VAL A 396 -22.05 6.85 -12.20
C VAL A 396 -22.25 7.83 -13.36
N GLN A 397 -21.68 9.01 -13.23
CA GLN A 397 -21.66 10.06 -14.25
C GLN A 397 -20.20 10.35 -14.57
N ASP A 398 -19.65 9.66 -15.54
CA ASP A 398 -18.25 9.79 -15.96
C ASP A 398 -18.06 9.23 -17.38
N ASP A 399 -17.21 9.88 -18.18
CA ASP A 399 -16.82 9.46 -19.52
C ASP A 399 -15.28 9.36 -19.63
N THR A 400 -14.58 9.08 -18.49
CA THR A 400 -13.12 8.99 -18.44
C THR A 400 -12.66 7.53 -18.32
N SER A 401 -12.03 7.15 -17.21
CA SER A 401 -11.48 5.80 -16.98
C SER A 401 -12.49 4.79 -16.41
N THR A 402 -13.77 5.15 -16.23
CA THR A 402 -14.80 4.23 -15.73
C THR A 402 -15.12 3.12 -16.73
N ASN A 403 -15.38 1.93 -16.21
CA ASN A 403 -15.79 0.79 -17.02
C ASN A 403 -17.32 0.63 -16.99
N HIS A 404 -17.99 1.16 -18.00
CA HIS A 404 -19.45 1.17 -18.08
C HIS A 404 -20.11 -0.21 -18.19
N THR A 405 -19.33 -1.27 -18.46
CA THR A 405 -19.82 -2.66 -18.35
C THR A 405 -19.91 -3.08 -16.88
N LEU A 406 -18.99 -2.63 -16.04
CA LEU A 406 -18.95 -2.96 -14.62
C LEU A 406 -19.86 -2.06 -13.78
N ASP A 407 -19.95 -0.76 -14.10
CA ASP A 407 -20.65 0.25 -13.30
C ASP A 407 -22.05 0.62 -13.81
N ALA A 408 -22.58 -0.17 -14.76
CA ALA A 408 -23.93 0.02 -15.28
C ALA A 408 -24.96 0.11 -14.14
N ALA A 409 -25.96 0.97 -14.32
CA ALA A 409 -26.99 1.19 -13.29
C ALA A 409 -27.65 -0.12 -12.85
N GLY A 410 -27.57 -0.44 -11.56
CA GLY A 410 -28.12 -1.67 -10.98
C GLY A 410 -27.26 -2.93 -11.19
N ALA A 411 -26.06 -2.81 -11.76
CA ALA A 411 -25.16 -3.94 -11.93
C ALA A 411 -24.71 -4.51 -10.56
N ALA A 412 -24.65 -5.83 -10.44
CA ALA A 412 -24.14 -6.49 -9.25
C ALA A 412 -22.63 -6.22 -9.03
N SER A 413 -21.90 -5.89 -10.10
CA SER A 413 -20.51 -5.49 -10.12
C SER A 413 -20.26 -4.07 -9.58
N PHE A 414 -21.32 -3.23 -9.42
CA PHE A 414 -21.21 -1.89 -8.87
C PHE A 414 -22.44 -1.51 -8.03
N PRO A 415 -22.69 -2.16 -6.89
CA PRO A 415 -23.81 -1.81 -6.04
C PRO A 415 -23.56 -0.44 -5.38
N VAL A 416 -24.53 0.46 -5.48
CA VAL A 416 -24.47 1.81 -4.86
C VAL A 416 -25.17 1.90 -3.50
N ASN A 417 -25.74 0.81 -3.01
CA ASN A 417 -26.55 0.75 -1.79
C ASN A 417 -25.86 0.04 -0.60
N ARG A 418 -24.55 -0.09 -0.65
CA ARG A 418 -23.75 -0.66 0.45
C ARG A 418 -23.27 0.44 1.38
N THR A 419 -22.96 0.08 2.62
CA THR A 419 -22.39 0.97 3.63
C THR A 419 -20.87 0.85 3.71
N LEU A 420 -20.30 -0.27 3.26
CA LEU A 420 -18.88 -0.57 3.33
C LEU A 420 -18.36 -0.98 1.95
N TYR A 421 -17.29 -0.31 1.51
CA TYR A 421 -16.58 -0.58 0.27
C TYR A 421 -15.08 -0.62 0.52
N ALA A 422 -14.37 -1.47 -0.20
CA ALA A 422 -12.92 -1.49 -0.20
C ALA A 422 -12.39 -1.75 -1.62
N ASP A 423 -11.52 -0.88 -2.09
CA ASP A 423 -10.88 -0.95 -3.39
C ASP A 423 -9.37 -1.06 -3.19
N PHE A 424 -8.73 -2.05 -3.85
CA PHE A 424 -7.30 -2.32 -3.75
C PHE A 424 -6.59 -1.96 -5.04
N THR A 425 -5.43 -1.28 -4.92
CA THR A 425 -4.67 -0.75 -6.04
C THR A 425 -3.18 -0.60 -5.70
N HIS A 426 -2.47 0.18 -6.51
CA HIS A 426 -1.06 0.56 -6.39
C HIS A 426 -0.91 2.00 -5.87
N ASP A 427 0.31 2.35 -5.48
CA ASP A 427 0.67 3.73 -5.11
C ASP A 427 0.43 4.72 -6.26
N ASN A 428 0.76 4.32 -7.49
CA ASN A 428 0.57 5.15 -8.69
C ASN A 428 -0.92 5.38 -9.02
N GLY A 429 -1.82 4.46 -8.66
CA GLY A 429 -3.26 4.66 -8.75
C GLY A 429 -3.82 5.55 -7.62
N MET A 430 -3.25 5.43 -6.40
CA MET A 430 -3.74 6.23 -5.25
C MET A 430 -3.40 7.71 -5.36
N ILE A 431 -2.21 8.08 -5.82
CA ILE A 431 -1.78 9.49 -5.91
C ILE A 431 -2.71 10.33 -6.79
N PRO A 432 -3.01 9.95 -8.05
CA PRO A 432 -3.98 10.66 -8.87
C PRO A 432 -5.34 10.85 -8.19
N ILE A 433 -5.84 9.79 -7.56
CA ILE A 433 -7.13 9.80 -6.86
C ILE A 433 -7.10 10.81 -5.70
N PHE A 434 -6.01 10.87 -4.93
CA PHE A 434 -5.88 11.83 -3.84
C PHE A 434 -5.94 13.28 -4.32
N PHE A 435 -5.26 13.60 -5.43
CA PHE A 435 -5.32 14.92 -6.02
C PHE A 435 -6.67 15.22 -6.66
N ALA A 436 -7.31 14.27 -7.32
CA ALA A 436 -8.68 14.43 -7.85
C ALA A 436 -9.71 14.64 -6.74
N LEU A 437 -9.53 14.02 -5.56
CA LEU A 437 -10.32 14.26 -4.35
C LEU A 437 -10.02 15.63 -3.69
N GLY A 438 -8.98 16.33 -4.13
CA GLY A 438 -8.55 17.59 -3.54
C GLY A 438 -7.83 17.48 -2.20
N LEU A 439 -7.36 16.29 -1.80
CA LEU A 439 -6.77 16.05 -0.47
C LEU A 439 -5.45 16.80 -0.24
N TYR A 440 -4.69 17.04 -1.29
CA TYR A 440 -3.37 17.70 -1.22
C TYR A 440 -3.31 18.97 -2.09
N ASN A 441 -4.45 19.59 -2.38
CA ASN A 441 -4.50 20.82 -3.19
C ASN A 441 -3.88 22.05 -2.50
N GLY A 442 -3.57 21.96 -1.20
CA GLY A 442 -2.79 22.96 -0.47
C GLY A 442 -1.28 22.81 -0.66
N THR A 443 -0.80 21.70 -1.23
CA THR A 443 0.62 21.47 -1.49
C THR A 443 1.10 22.39 -2.62
N ALA A 444 2.03 23.30 -2.30
CA ALA A 444 2.72 24.07 -3.32
C ALA A 444 3.60 23.16 -4.18
N MET A 445 3.95 23.63 -5.39
CA MET A 445 4.87 22.91 -6.26
C MET A 445 6.16 22.57 -5.51
N LEU A 446 6.52 21.29 -5.48
CA LEU A 446 7.69 20.82 -4.73
C LEU A 446 8.99 21.33 -5.36
N PRO A 447 9.91 21.93 -4.59
CA PRO A 447 11.22 22.35 -5.12
C PRO A 447 12.04 21.14 -5.58
N THR A 448 12.72 21.28 -6.73
CA THR A 448 13.46 20.19 -7.36
C THR A 448 14.94 20.16 -7.02
N ASP A 449 15.42 21.09 -6.17
CA ASP A 449 16.84 21.29 -5.84
C ASP A 449 17.15 21.20 -4.34
N HIS A 450 16.13 21.21 -3.48
CA HIS A 450 16.29 21.11 -2.02
C HIS A 450 15.11 20.41 -1.35
N ILE A 451 15.34 19.88 -0.14
CA ILE A 451 14.34 19.16 0.64
C ILE A 451 13.25 20.10 1.15
N GLN A 452 12.00 19.65 1.00
CA GLN A 452 10.85 20.17 1.72
C GLN A 452 10.26 19.04 2.59
N SER A 453 10.02 19.32 3.88
CA SER A 453 9.43 18.33 4.77
C SER A 453 7.94 18.13 4.49
N ALA A 454 7.37 16.99 4.90
CA ALA A 454 5.93 16.74 4.78
C ALA A 454 5.09 17.87 5.42
N ALA A 455 5.51 18.41 6.56
CA ALA A 455 4.80 19.51 7.22
C ALA A 455 4.80 20.80 6.38
N GLN A 456 5.89 21.10 5.68
CA GLN A 456 5.98 22.26 4.77
C GLN A 456 5.20 22.04 3.47
N ALA A 457 5.00 20.79 3.07
CA ALA A 457 4.27 20.37 1.87
C ALA A 457 2.80 20.01 2.17
N ASP A 458 2.17 20.65 3.14
CA ASP A 458 0.77 20.41 3.56
C ASP A 458 0.46 18.94 3.91
N GLY A 459 1.49 18.24 4.39
CA GLY A 459 1.41 16.82 4.73
C GLY A 459 1.64 15.87 3.57
N TYR A 460 2.10 16.35 2.41
CA TYR A 460 2.49 15.51 1.29
C TYR A 460 3.92 14.99 1.46
N SER A 461 4.07 13.70 1.37
CA SER A 461 5.35 12.98 1.24
C SER A 461 5.01 11.56 0.81
N ALA A 462 5.83 10.93 -0.02
CA ALA A 462 5.57 9.56 -0.46
C ALA A 462 5.40 8.58 0.71
N ALA A 463 6.23 8.71 1.76
CA ALA A 463 6.12 7.89 2.96
C ALA A 463 4.85 8.16 3.79
N TRP A 464 4.28 9.37 3.70
CA TRP A 464 3.04 9.72 4.42
C TRP A 464 1.79 9.43 3.64
N THR A 465 1.87 9.40 2.30
CA THR A 465 0.71 9.22 1.41
C THR A 465 0.53 7.78 0.98
N VAL A 466 1.59 7.16 0.45
CA VAL A 466 1.51 5.85 -0.21
C VAL A 466 2.63 4.88 0.22
N PRO A 467 2.95 4.72 1.52
CA PRO A 467 3.82 3.62 1.94
C PRO A 467 3.20 2.27 1.54
N PHE A 468 3.92 1.16 1.69
CA PHE A 468 3.31 -0.16 1.55
C PHE A 468 2.10 -0.29 2.49
N ALA A 469 1.06 -1.01 2.05
CA ALA A 469 -0.21 -1.15 2.77
C ALA A 469 -0.87 0.19 3.16
N ALA A 470 -0.54 1.30 2.47
CA ALA A 470 -1.21 2.58 2.64
C ALA A 470 -2.72 2.43 2.44
N ARG A 471 -3.47 3.22 3.20
CA ARG A 471 -4.93 3.20 3.13
C ARG A 471 -5.53 4.57 3.37
N ALA A 472 -6.53 4.89 2.55
CA ALA A 472 -7.39 6.03 2.77
C ALA A 472 -8.78 5.56 3.17
N TYR A 473 -9.42 6.30 4.07
CA TYR A 473 -10.82 6.11 4.44
C TYR A 473 -11.58 7.39 4.13
N ILE A 474 -12.61 7.28 3.29
CA ILE A 474 -13.61 8.34 3.13
C ILE A 474 -14.81 7.92 3.97
N GLU A 475 -15.02 8.64 5.06
CA GLU A 475 -16.10 8.39 6.03
C GLU A 475 -17.27 9.34 5.79
N MET A 476 -18.49 8.81 5.75
CA MET A 476 -19.67 9.63 6.03
C MET A 476 -20.18 9.33 7.44
N MET A 477 -20.64 10.37 8.11
CA MET A 477 -21.19 10.25 9.46
C MET A 477 -22.42 11.11 9.64
N GLN A 478 -23.41 10.58 10.34
CA GLN A 478 -24.56 11.34 10.80
C GLN A 478 -24.27 11.87 12.20
N CYS A 479 -24.35 13.16 12.39
CA CYS A 479 -24.08 13.80 13.67
C CYS A 479 -25.33 14.50 14.22
N SER A 480 -25.51 14.50 15.55
CA SER A 480 -26.59 15.25 16.18
C SER A 480 -26.52 16.73 15.82
N GLY A 481 -27.63 17.28 15.38
CA GLY A 481 -27.72 18.69 14.94
C GLY A 481 -27.31 18.96 13.49
N SER A 482 -26.82 17.95 12.76
CA SER A 482 -26.59 18.07 11.33
C SER A 482 -27.83 17.61 10.55
N THR A 483 -28.23 18.39 9.54
CA THR A 483 -29.38 18.10 8.67
C THR A 483 -29.05 17.10 7.56
N GLU A 484 -27.77 16.88 7.30
CA GLU A 484 -27.26 15.92 6.31
C GLU A 484 -25.97 15.25 6.82
N PRO A 485 -25.54 14.11 6.23
CA PRO A 485 -24.27 13.47 6.58
C PRO A 485 -23.08 14.39 6.37
N LEU A 486 -22.08 14.26 7.25
CA LEU A 486 -20.79 14.92 7.11
C LEU A 486 -19.76 13.93 6.54
N VAL A 487 -18.84 14.44 5.73
CA VAL A 487 -17.76 13.68 5.08
C VAL A 487 -16.42 14.06 5.70
N ARG A 488 -15.57 13.06 5.90
CA ARG A 488 -14.18 13.23 6.34
C ARG A 488 -13.27 12.25 5.62
N ALA A 489 -12.03 12.67 5.33
CA ALA A 489 -11.01 11.81 4.75
C ALA A 489 -9.87 11.56 5.72
N LEU A 490 -9.40 10.31 5.79
CA LEU A 490 -8.19 9.94 6.50
C LEU A 490 -7.23 9.26 5.53
N VAL A 491 -5.93 9.57 5.63
CA VAL A 491 -4.86 8.87 4.92
C VAL A 491 -3.86 8.37 5.97
N ASN A 492 -3.64 7.08 6.03
CA ASN A 492 -2.77 6.43 7.01
C ASN A 492 -3.04 6.91 8.44
N ASP A 493 -4.32 6.94 8.82
CA ASP A 493 -4.87 7.42 10.10
C ASP A 493 -4.83 8.94 10.34
N ARG A 494 -4.20 9.74 9.49
CA ARG A 494 -4.23 11.18 9.57
C ARG A 494 -5.50 11.72 8.93
N VAL A 495 -6.22 12.58 9.63
CA VAL A 495 -7.30 13.38 9.03
C VAL A 495 -6.67 14.38 8.06
N VAL A 496 -7.00 14.24 6.78
CA VAL A 496 -6.52 15.14 5.73
C VAL A 496 -7.58 16.20 5.45
N PRO A 497 -7.20 17.49 5.40
CA PRO A 497 -8.15 18.55 5.09
C PRO A 497 -8.84 18.33 3.75
N LEU A 498 -10.15 18.56 3.72
CA LEU A 498 -10.94 18.56 2.48
C LEU A 498 -10.98 19.99 1.96
N HIS A 499 -10.20 20.28 0.93
CA HIS A 499 -10.17 21.61 0.34
C HIS A 499 -11.45 21.92 -0.46
N GLY A 500 -11.90 23.18 -0.42
CA GLY A 500 -13.03 23.66 -1.21
C GLY A 500 -14.42 23.37 -0.64
N CYS A 501 -14.58 22.60 0.44
CA CYS A 501 -15.89 22.28 1.03
C CYS A 501 -16.14 22.92 2.40
N ASN A 502 -15.33 23.91 2.82
CA ASN A 502 -15.44 24.59 4.13
C ASN A 502 -15.44 23.58 5.30
N ALA A 503 -14.45 22.69 5.33
CA ALA A 503 -14.32 21.71 6.40
C ALA A 503 -14.20 22.36 7.78
N ASP A 504 -14.83 21.77 8.79
CA ASP A 504 -14.76 22.20 10.17
C ASP A 504 -13.41 21.84 10.83
N LYS A 505 -13.24 22.22 12.09
CA LYS A 505 -12.01 21.95 12.87
C LYS A 505 -11.71 20.45 13.06
N LEU A 506 -12.66 19.58 12.80
CA LEU A 506 -12.52 18.12 12.86
C LEU A 506 -12.30 17.49 11.46
N GLY A 507 -12.09 18.34 10.44
CA GLY A 507 -11.86 17.91 9.06
C GLY A 507 -13.12 17.45 8.34
N ARG A 508 -14.33 17.81 8.82
CA ARG A 508 -15.60 17.37 8.24
C ARG A 508 -16.28 18.47 7.45
N CYS A 509 -16.90 18.13 6.35
CA CYS A 509 -17.82 19.03 5.66
C CYS A 509 -19.12 18.31 5.29
N ARG A 510 -20.16 19.07 4.94
CA ARG A 510 -21.44 18.50 4.49
C ARG A 510 -21.23 17.69 3.21
N ARG A 511 -21.93 16.56 3.07
CA ARG A 511 -21.85 15.74 1.87
C ARG A 511 -22.13 16.54 0.60
N SER A 512 -23.16 17.41 0.62
CA SER A 512 -23.51 18.26 -0.53
C SER A 512 -22.39 19.23 -0.89
N ASP A 513 -21.70 19.81 0.12
CA ASP A 513 -20.58 20.73 -0.09
C ASP A 513 -19.35 19.96 -0.61
N PHE A 514 -19.08 18.76 -0.07
CA PHE A 514 -18.03 17.88 -0.56
C PHE A 514 -18.21 17.54 -2.04
N VAL A 515 -19.39 17.04 -2.43
CA VAL A 515 -19.70 16.72 -3.83
C VAL A 515 -19.58 17.95 -4.74
N ARG A 516 -19.97 19.14 -4.24
CA ARG A 516 -19.83 20.39 -5.00
C ARG A 516 -18.35 20.77 -5.19
N ALA A 517 -17.52 20.59 -4.17
CA ALA A 517 -16.08 20.87 -4.22
C ALA A 517 -15.33 19.99 -5.24
N LEU A 518 -15.85 18.80 -5.54
CA LEU A 518 -15.28 17.87 -6.54
C LEU A 518 -15.64 18.26 -7.99
N SER A 519 -15.76 19.55 -8.28
CA SER A 519 -16.13 20.06 -9.61
C SER A 519 -15.14 19.63 -10.69
N PHE A 520 -13.85 19.56 -10.39
CA PHE A 520 -12.82 19.08 -11.31
C PHE A 520 -13.14 17.65 -11.79
N ALA A 521 -13.37 16.71 -10.89
CA ALA A 521 -13.71 15.34 -11.25
C ALA A 521 -15.05 15.26 -11.98
N ARG A 522 -16.06 15.98 -11.50
CA ARG A 522 -17.40 15.99 -12.11
C ARG A 522 -17.46 16.60 -13.50
N SER A 523 -16.46 17.39 -13.89
CA SER A 523 -16.33 17.91 -15.26
C SER A 523 -15.44 17.02 -16.16
N GLY A 524 -14.98 15.87 -15.69
CA GLY A 524 -14.10 14.97 -16.43
C GLY A 524 -12.61 15.32 -16.36
N GLY A 525 -12.21 16.25 -15.48
CA GLY A 525 -10.83 16.72 -15.41
C GLY A 525 -10.35 17.33 -16.75
N ASP A 526 -9.12 17.05 -17.12
CA ASP A 526 -8.54 17.39 -18.44
C ASP A 526 -8.42 16.15 -19.34
N TRP A 527 -9.46 15.30 -19.36
CA TRP A 527 -9.45 14.02 -20.07
C TRP A 527 -9.27 14.18 -21.60
N ALA A 528 -9.76 15.28 -22.16
CA ALA A 528 -9.59 15.56 -23.58
C ALA A 528 -8.11 15.65 -24.00
N SER A 529 -7.24 16.16 -23.10
CA SER A 529 -5.81 16.28 -23.35
C SER A 529 -5.06 14.93 -23.31
N CYS A 530 -5.70 13.85 -22.86
CA CYS A 530 -5.11 12.51 -22.88
C CYS A 530 -4.81 11.98 -24.30
N TYR A 531 -5.50 12.50 -25.31
CA TYR A 531 -5.46 11.99 -26.70
C TYR A 531 -5.10 13.08 -27.73
N THR A 532 -4.73 14.27 -27.28
CA THR A 532 -4.19 15.31 -28.15
C THR A 532 -2.70 15.06 -28.36
N SER A 533 -2.34 14.75 -29.60
CA SER A 533 -0.92 14.62 -30.07
C SER A 533 -0.29 15.97 -30.26
#